data_0a32dd5faefa45f242f4c596e011b9a0
#
_entry.id   0a32dd5faefa45f242f4c596e011b9a0
#
_cell.length_a   1.000
_cell.length_b   1.000
_cell.length_c   1.000
_cell.angle_alpha   90.00
_cell.angle_beta   90.00
_cell.angle_gamma   90.00
#
_symmetry.space_group_name_H-M   'P 1'
#
loop_
_entity.id
_entity.type
_entity.pdbx_description
1 polymer ?
#
loop_
_entity_poly.entity_id
_entity_poly.type
_entity_poly.pdbx_seq_one_letter_code
_entity_poly.pdbx_strand_id
1 'polypeptide(L)'
;MCIRDRTLSEEQKHIFTSNLKYQIMLDSVQGRGPGMAFIPYCSLPELEACMEVWGFMEMIHSRSYTYIIKNVYSDPSEVFDKIVTDQRILELSLIHI
;
A
#
# COMPACT_ATOMS: atom_id res chain seq x y z
N MET A 1 -9.10 -14.46 -14.23
CA MET A 1 -8.51 -13.19 -13.73
C MET A 1 -8.04 -12.27 -14.84
N CYS A 2 -7.36 -12.82 -15.83
CA CYS A 2 -6.94 -12.03 -16.99
C CYS A 2 -8.10 -11.49 -17.84
N ILE A 3 -9.31 -11.98 -17.62
CA ILE A 3 -10.49 -11.57 -18.38
C ILE A 3 -10.89 -10.12 -18.04
N ARG A 4 -10.73 -9.70 -16.81
CA ARG A 4 -11.10 -8.35 -16.37
C ARG A 4 -10.18 -7.28 -16.92
N ASP A 5 -8.92 -7.59 -17.08
CA ASP A 5 -7.94 -6.66 -17.63
C ASP A 5 -8.30 -6.26 -19.07
N ARG A 6 -8.91 -7.17 -19.83
CA ARG A 6 -9.30 -6.92 -21.21
C ARG A 6 -10.62 -6.14 -21.34
N THR A 7 -11.43 -6.10 -20.29
CA THR A 7 -12.75 -5.45 -20.32
C THR A 7 -12.73 -4.02 -19.78
N LEU A 8 -11.63 -3.59 -19.15
CA LEU A 8 -11.48 -2.25 -18.61
C LEU A 8 -11.05 -1.27 -19.72
N SER A 9 -11.66 -0.08 -19.71
CA SER A 9 -11.20 1.02 -20.55
C SER A 9 -9.85 1.56 -20.06
N GLU A 10 -9.15 2.35 -20.88
CA GLU A 10 -7.89 2.97 -20.48
C GLU A 10 -8.07 3.89 -19.26
N GLU A 11 -9.18 4.59 -19.18
CA GLU A 11 -9.50 5.44 -18.03
C GLU A 11 -9.69 4.61 -16.75
N GLN A 12 -10.42 3.51 -16.85
CA GLN A 12 -10.64 2.60 -15.72
C GLN A 12 -9.33 1.97 -15.25
N LYS A 13 -8.47 1.58 -16.18
CA LYS A 13 -7.13 1.06 -15.85
C LYS A 13 -6.29 2.12 -15.14
N HIS A 14 -6.34 3.36 -15.61
CA HIS A 14 -5.62 4.46 -14.99
C HIS A 14 -6.07 4.70 -13.55
N ILE A 15 -7.37 4.72 -13.29
CA ILE A 15 -7.93 4.88 -11.95
C ILE A 15 -7.51 3.73 -11.05
N PHE A 16 -7.65 2.50 -11.51
CA PHE A 16 -7.27 1.30 -10.77
C PHE A 16 -5.79 1.29 -10.41
N THR A 17 -4.93 1.57 -11.39
CA THR A 17 -3.48 1.59 -11.20
C THR A 17 -3.06 2.70 -10.24
N SER A 18 -3.62 3.89 -10.37
CA SER A 18 -3.30 5.02 -9.50
C SER A 18 -3.70 4.75 -8.05
N ASN A 19 -4.85 4.16 -7.83
CA ASN A 19 -5.30 3.77 -6.50
C ASN A 19 -4.38 2.72 -5.87
N LEU A 20 -3.97 1.70 -6.64
CA LEU A 20 -3.07 0.67 -6.15
C LEU A 20 -1.71 1.24 -5.78
N LYS A 21 -1.15 2.13 -6.59
CA LYS A 21 0.12 2.79 -6.30
C LYS A 21 0.05 3.57 -4.98
N TYR A 22 -1.00 4.33 -4.80
CA TYR A 22 -1.21 5.11 -3.58
C TYR A 22 -1.34 4.21 -2.36
N GLN A 23 -2.16 3.16 -2.44
CA GLN A 23 -2.36 2.22 -1.35
C GLN A 23 -1.09 1.46 -0.99
N ILE A 24 -0.30 1.04 -1.96
CA ILE A 24 0.98 0.37 -1.71
C ILE A 24 1.92 1.27 -0.90
N MET A 25 2.03 2.53 -1.28
CA MET A 25 2.89 3.46 -0.56
C MET A 25 2.38 3.72 0.85
N LEU A 26 1.08 3.96 1.02
CA LEU A 26 0.49 4.20 2.34
C LEU A 26 0.65 3.00 3.27
N ASP A 27 0.37 1.80 2.81
CA ASP A 27 0.45 0.61 3.64
C ASP A 27 1.90 0.25 4.00
N SER A 28 2.85 0.58 3.13
CA SER A 28 4.27 0.43 3.45
C SER A 28 4.68 1.32 4.61
N VAL A 29 4.18 2.55 4.65
CA VAL A 29 4.44 3.49 5.74
C VAL A 29 3.66 3.10 6.99
N GLN A 30 2.37 2.80 6.86
CA GLN A 30 1.50 2.42 7.98
C GLN A 30 1.88 1.08 8.60
N GLY A 31 2.46 0.17 7.83
CA GLY A 31 2.94 -1.09 8.38
C GLY A 31 4.02 -0.91 9.44
N ARG A 32 4.73 0.21 9.39
CA ARG A 32 5.78 0.57 10.36
C ARG A 32 5.29 1.55 11.41
N GLY A 33 4.26 2.34 11.09
CA GLY A 33 3.78 3.42 11.93
C GLY A 33 3.41 3.00 13.34
N PRO A 34 2.52 2.01 13.53
CA PRO A 34 2.11 1.59 14.87
C PRO A 34 3.27 1.14 15.73
N GLY A 35 4.20 0.35 15.16
CA GLY A 35 5.35 -0.13 15.90
C GLY A 35 6.32 0.96 16.29
N MET A 36 6.60 1.88 15.38
CA MET A 36 7.58 2.93 15.62
C MET A 36 7.03 4.12 16.42
N ALA A 37 5.76 4.47 16.16
CA ALA A 37 5.18 5.68 16.74
C ALA A 37 4.48 5.44 18.06
N PHE A 38 3.82 4.31 18.25
CA PHE A 38 2.96 4.07 19.40
C PHE A 38 3.51 3.09 20.41
N ILE A 39 4.12 1.98 19.97
CA ILE A 39 4.61 0.95 20.90
C ILE A 39 5.57 1.51 21.95
N PRO A 40 6.53 2.39 21.62
CA PRO A 40 7.43 2.93 22.63
C PRO A 40 6.74 3.72 23.75
N TYR A 41 5.52 4.20 23.50
CA TYR A 41 4.75 4.99 24.45
C TYR A 41 3.62 4.19 25.12
N CYS A 42 3.46 2.91 24.74
CA CYS A 42 2.44 2.05 25.34
C CYS A 42 2.92 1.53 26.70
N SER A 43 2.15 1.81 27.74
CA SER A 43 2.41 1.30 29.09
C SER A 43 1.56 0.08 29.43
N LEU A 44 0.52 -0.20 28.64
CA LEU A 44 -0.39 -1.32 28.87
C LEU A 44 -0.09 -2.44 27.86
N PRO A 45 0.17 -3.67 28.34
CA PRO A 45 0.45 -4.81 27.45
C PRO A 45 -0.66 -5.09 26.46
N GLU A 46 -1.91 -4.88 26.84
CA GLU A 46 -3.06 -5.09 25.96
C GLU A 46 -3.06 -4.13 24.77
N LEU A 47 -2.70 -2.87 25.02
CA LEU A 47 -2.57 -1.89 23.93
C LEU A 47 -1.38 -2.19 23.03
N GLU A 48 -0.27 -2.60 23.61
CA GLU A 48 0.90 -3.01 22.83
C GLU A 48 0.56 -4.17 21.91
N ALA A 49 -0.14 -5.19 22.42
CA ALA A 49 -0.60 -6.31 21.61
C ALA A 49 -1.52 -5.86 20.46
N CYS A 50 -2.41 -4.91 20.72
CA CYS A 50 -3.28 -4.33 19.71
C CYS A 50 -2.47 -3.62 18.61
N MET A 51 -1.44 -2.86 18.96
CA MET A 51 -0.57 -2.18 17.99
C MET A 51 0.24 -3.18 17.16
N GLU A 52 0.69 -4.27 17.75
CA GLU A 52 1.38 -5.35 17.04
C GLU A 52 0.47 -5.99 15.98
N VAL A 53 -0.77 -6.30 16.36
CA VAL A 53 -1.77 -6.88 15.44
C VAL A 53 -2.10 -5.88 14.33
N TRP A 54 -2.23 -4.59 14.65
CA TRP A 54 -2.48 -3.55 13.65
C TRP A 54 -1.36 -3.53 12.61
N GLY A 55 -0.10 -3.50 13.05
CA GLY A 55 1.04 -3.56 12.14
C GLY A 55 1.04 -4.81 11.25
N PHE A 56 0.70 -5.96 11.82
CA PHE A 56 0.56 -7.21 11.08
C PHE A 56 -0.51 -7.12 9.98
N MET A 57 -1.67 -6.55 10.29
CA MET A 57 -2.75 -6.38 9.31
C MET A 57 -2.34 -5.44 8.18
N GLU A 58 -1.64 -4.38 8.47
CA GLU A 58 -1.12 -3.47 7.44
C GLU A 58 -0.13 -4.18 6.50
N MET A 59 0.68 -5.08 7.03
CA MET A 59 1.59 -5.88 6.22
C MET A 59 0.85 -6.87 5.32
N ILE A 60 -0.27 -7.43 5.78
CA ILE A 60 -1.15 -8.26 4.94
C ILE A 60 -1.71 -7.42 3.80
N HIS A 61 -2.19 -6.21 4.07
CA HIS A 61 -2.70 -5.30 3.04
C HIS A 61 -1.63 -5.00 2.00
N SER A 62 -0.45 -4.64 2.42
CA SER A 62 0.68 -4.34 1.53
C SER A 62 1.01 -5.51 0.62
N ARG A 63 1.08 -6.72 1.18
CA ARG A 63 1.33 -7.93 0.40
C ARG A 63 0.20 -8.25 -0.56
N SER A 64 -1.04 -7.97 -0.18
CA SER A 64 -2.20 -8.19 -1.02
C SER A 64 -2.16 -7.30 -2.26
N TYR A 65 -1.82 -6.03 -2.11
CA TYR A 65 -1.68 -5.12 -3.25
C TYR A 65 -0.53 -5.53 -4.17
N THR A 66 0.58 -5.96 -3.61
CA THR A 66 1.70 -6.51 -4.40
C THR A 66 1.26 -7.73 -5.21
N TYR A 67 0.52 -8.63 -4.58
CA TYR A 67 -0.01 -9.82 -5.24
C TYR A 67 -0.96 -9.45 -6.39
N ILE A 68 -1.84 -8.47 -6.17
CA ILE A 68 -2.76 -8.00 -7.22
C ILE A 68 -1.97 -7.48 -8.41
N ILE A 69 -0.97 -6.65 -8.18
CA ILE A 69 -0.16 -6.08 -9.27
C ILE A 69 0.56 -7.18 -10.05
N LYS A 70 1.14 -8.14 -9.35
CA LYS A 70 1.85 -9.25 -10.00
C LYS A 70 0.95 -10.12 -10.87
N ASN A 71 -0.33 -10.20 -10.55
CA ASN A 71 -1.28 -11.05 -11.28
C ASN A 71 -2.10 -10.31 -12.34
N VAL A 72 -2.22 -8.99 -12.23
CA VAL A 72 -3.02 -8.18 -13.16
C VAL A 72 -2.16 -7.60 -14.27
N TYR A 73 -0.92 -7.21 -13.98
CA TYR A 73 -0.05 -6.55 -14.94
C TYR A 73 0.98 -7.51 -15.52
N SER A 74 1.25 -7.35 -16.82
CA SER A 74 2.26 -8.14 -17.52
C SER A 74 3.68 -7.79 -17.09
N ASP A 75 3.92 -6.53 -16.72
CA ASP A 75 5.20 -6.06 -16.19
C ASP A 75 4.97 -5.32 -14.85
N PRO A 76 4.99 -6.06 -13.72
CA PRO A 76 4.80 -5.45 -12.41
C PRO A 76 5.86 -4.42 -12.04
N SER A 77 7.08 -4.57 -12.50
CA SER A 77 8.18 -3.66 -12.17
C SER A 77 7.92 -2.25 -12.68
N GLU A 78 7.28 -2.11 -13.81
CA GLU A 78 6.91 -0.80 -14.36
C GLU A 78 5.98 -0.04 -13.42
N VAL A 79 5.03 -0.72 -12.80
CA VAL A 79 4.10 -0.11 -11.85
C VAL A 79 4.82 0.30 -10.58
N PHE A 80 5.68 -0.58 -10.03
CA PHE A 80 6.43 -0.29 -8.81
C PHE A 80 7.40 0.88 -8.99
N ASP A 81 8.10 0.92 -10.11
CA ASP A 81 9.05 2.00 -10.39
C ASP A 81 8.37 3.37 -10.48
N LYS A 82 7.16 3.42 -11.04
CA LYS A 82 6.39 4.65 -11.17
C LYS A 82 5.85 5.18 -9.84
N ILE A 83 5.74 4.36 -8.82
CA ILE A 83 5.30 4.82 -7.49
C ILE A 83 6.23 5.91 -6.96
N VAL A 84 7.53 5.71 -7.09
CA VAL A 84 8.54 6.65 -6.57
C VAL A 84 8.65 7.90 -7.43
N THR A 85 8.27 7.83 -8.70
CA THR A 85 8.38 8.94 -9.65
C THR A 85 7.11 9.76 -9.80
N ASP A 86 5.97 9.27 -9.29
CA ASP A 86 4.71 10.00 -9.38
C ASP A 86 4.69 11.12 -8.34
N GLN A 87 4.77 12.36 -8.84
CA GLN A 87 4.83 13.55 -8.01
C GLN A 87 3.66 13.66 -7.03
N ARG A 88 2.46 13.33 -7.47
CA ARG A 88 1.25 13.45 -6.65
C ARG A 88 1.26 12.44 -5.49
N ILE A 89 1.76 11.25 -5.73
CA ILE A 89 1.89 10.22 -4.70
C ILE A 89 2.95 10.64 -3.68
N LEU A 90 4.07 11.17 -4.14
CA LEU A 90 5.13 11.67 -3.26
C LEU A 90 4.64 12.84 -2.40
N GLU A 91 3.92 13.79 -2.96
CA GLU A 91 3.37 14.91 -2.22
C GLU A 91 2.42 14.44 -1.12
N LEU A 92 1.54 13.48 -1.43
CA LEU A 92 0.63 12.92 -0.44
C LEU A 92 1.37 12.17 0.67
N SER A 93 2.43 11.46 0.33
CA SER A 93 3.22 10.74 1.34
C SER A 93 3.93 11.70 2.30
N LEU A 94 4.38 12.86 1.82
CA LEU A 94 5.02 13.87 2.65
C LEU A 94 4.06 14.52 3.65
N ILE A 95 2.78 14.62 3.32
CA ILE A 95 1.77 15.15 4.25
C ILE A 95 1.58 14.22 5.45
N HIS A 96 1.74 12.93 5.27
CA HIS A 96 1.55 11.92 6.32
C HIS A 96 2.81 11.66 7.16
N ILE A 97 3.91 12.21 6.76
CA ILE A 97 5.17 12.13 7.51
C ILE A 97 5.33 13.35 8.40
#